data_89e382f53fc6b231a61f93970dbcabfb
#
_entry.id   89e382f53fc6b231a61f93970dbcabfb
#
_cell.length_a   1.000
_cell.length_b   1.000
_cell.length_c   1.000
_cell.angle_alpha   90.00
_cell.angle_beta   90.00
_cell.angle_gamma   90.00
#
_symmetry.space_group_name_H-M   'P 1'
#
loop_
_entity.id
_entity.type
_entity.pdbx_description
1 polymer ?
#
loop_
_entity_poly.entity_id
_entity_poly.type
_entity_poly.pdbx_seq_one_letter_code
_entity_poly.pdbx_strand_id
1 'polypeptide(L)'
;MAWLRRHVRAAGGVLVRDGSVALVHRPKYDDWALPKGKLDEGESWEDAAVREVREETGFRCALREELSPVEYIDPKGRPKTVRYWRMDVLDGEFAPNDEVDELRWLALDDALACLTYDHDRELVLMAVRHAAEDG
;
A
#
# COMPACT_ATOMS: atom_id res chain seq x y z
N MET A 1 6.67 20.69 22.32
CA MET A 1 6.63 19.54 23.19
C MET A 1 6.40 18.29 22.35
N ALA A 2 7.25 17.28 22.53
CA ALA A 2 7.24 16.08 21.70
C ALA A 2 5.88 15.37 21.70
N TRP A 3 5.23 15.31 22.84
CA TRP A 3 3.92 14.67 22.99
C TRP A 3 2.77 15.42 22.30
N LEU A 4 2.99 16.64 21.83
CA LEU A 4 2.03 17.38 21.02
C LEU A 4 2.23 17.16 19.52
N ARG A 5 3.25 16.40 19.11
CA ARG A 5 3.45 16.12 17.69
C ARG A 5 2.29 15.33 17.13
N ARG A 6 1.79 15.80 15.99
CA ARG A 6 0.66 15.16 15.33
C ARG A 6 1.01 13.72 14.91
N HIS A 7 0.15 12.79 15.26
CA HIS A 7 0.21 11.42 14.76
C HIS A 7 -0.19 11.43 13.28
N VAL A 8 0.69 10.98 12.41
CA VAL A 8 0.42 10.87 10.97
C VAL A 8 -0.23 9.53 10.70
N ARG A 9 -1.37 9.56 9.99
CA ARG A 9 -2.13 8.37 9.63
C ARG A 9 -2.17 8.20 8.12
N ALA A 10 -1.86 7.01 7.65
CA ALA A 10 -1.89 6.64 6.25
C ALA A 10 -2.53 5.27 6.09
N ALA A 11 -3.05 4.99 4.91
CA ALA A 11 -3.67 3.72 4.60
C ALA A 11 -3.37 3.32 3.16
N GLY A 12 -3.30 2.03 2.91
CA GLY A 12 -3.01 1.52 1.59
C GLY A 12 -3.39 0.07 1.41
N GLY A 13 -2.89 -0.55 0.37
CA GLY A 13 -3.29 -1.89 0.03
C GLY A 13 -2.22 -2.74 -0.63
N VAL A 14 -2.42 -4.04 -0.52
CA VAL A 14 -1.68 -5.05 -1.26
C VAL A 14 -2.65 -5.68 -2.25
N LEU A 15 -2.45 -5.40 -3.53
CA LEU A 15 -3.30 -5.89 -4.61
C LEU A 15 -2.77 -7.23 -5.07
N VAL A 16 -3.59 -8.28 -4.92
CA VAL A 16 -3.23 -9.63 -5.34
C VAL A 16 -4.19 -10.06 -6.43
N ARG A 17 -3.66 -10.51 -7.55
CA ARG A 17 -4.43 -10.98 -8.72
C ARG A 17 -3.68 -12.12 -9.40
N ASP A 18 -4.32 -13.29 -9.49
CA ASP A 18 -3.75 -14.47 -10.17
C ASP A 18 -2.31 -14.80 -9.69
N GLY A 19 -2.09 -14.69 -8.38
CA GLY A 19 -0.78 -14.97 -7.78
C GLY A 19 0.26 -13.87 -7.94
N SER A 20 -0.09 -12.75 -8.59
CA SER A 20 0.80 -11.60 -8.75
C SER A 20 0.40 -10.45 -7.84
N VAL A 21 1.36 -9.63 -7.49
CA VAL A 21 1.20 -8.47 -6.61
C VAL A 21 1.56 -7.20 -7.37
N ALA A 22 0.77 -6.15 -7.20
CA ALA A 22 1.06 -4.85 -7.82
C ALA A 22 2.02 -4.04 -6.95
N LEU A 23 3.15 -3.64 -7.53
CA LEU A 23 4.11 -2.73 -6.92
C LEU A 23 4.16 -1.43 -7.70
N VAL A 24 4.40 -0.33 -7.00
CA VAL A 24 4.51 1.00 -7.61
C VAL A 24 5.91 1.57 -7.42
N HIS A 25 6.40 2.22 -8.47
CA HIS A 25 7.65 2.98 -8.41
C HIS A 25 7.34 4.44 -8.17
N ARG A 26 8.01 5.03 -7.16
CA ARG A 26 7.87 6.44 -6.80
C ARG A 26 9.13 7.19 -7.20
N PRO A 27 9.09 8.02 -8.27
CA PRO A 27 10.31 8.68 -8.76
C PRO A 27 10.93 9.63 -7.73
N LYS A 28 10.12 10.27 -6.89
CA LYS A 28 10.62 11.16 -5.83
C LYS A 28 11.60 10.48 -4.88
N TYR A 29 11.38 9.19 -4.59
CA TYR A 29 12.18 8.41 -3.65
C TYR A 29 13.03 7.36 -4.35
N ASP A 30 12.81 7.15 -5.64
CA ASP A 30 13.39 6.07 -6.44
C ASP A 30 13.27 4.73 -5.71
N ASP A 31 12.07 4.41 -5.28
CA ASP A 31 11.77 3.17 -4.58
C ASP A 31 10.61 2.40 -5.22
N TRP A 32 10.55 1.10 -4.89
CA TRP A 32 9.42 0.23 -5.20
C TRP A 32 8.69 -0.09 -3.91
N ALA A 33 7.41 0.20 -3.87
CA ALA A 33 6.62 0.14 -2.65
C ALA A 33 5.19 -0.31 -2.93
N LEU A 34 4.43 -0.50 -1.84
CA LEU A 34 2.99 -0.72 -1.90
C LEU A 34 2.28 0.64 -1.97
N PRO A 35 1.15 0.74 -2.71
CA PRO A 35 0.41 1.99 -2.80
C PRO A 35 -0.23 2.37 -1.46
N LYS A 36 -0.07 3.61 -1.06
CA LYS A 36 -0.61 4.15 0.19
C LYS A 36 -0.58 5.67 0.18
N GLY A 37 -1.31 6.29 1.09
CA GLY A 37 -1.22 7.72 1.33
C GLY A 37 -1.95 8.14 2.59
N LYS A 38 -1.87 9.44 2.90
CA LYS A 38 -2.42 10.00 4.14
C LYS A 38 -3.94 10.07 4.10
N LEU A 39 -4.56 9.90 5.27
CA LEU A 39 -5.98 10.13 5.43
C LEU A 39 -6.30 11.61 5.23
N ASP A 40 -7.43 11.88 4.56
CA ASP A 40 -8.03 13.20 4.58
C ASP A 40 -8.78 13.43 5.90
N GLU A 41 -9.01 14.68 6.25
CA GLU A 41 -9.72 15.00 7.47
C GLU A 41 -11.13 14.40 7.46
N GLY A 42 -11.47 13.68 8.53
CA GLY A 42 -12.78 13.03 8.68
C GLY A 42 -12.93 11.73 7.90
N GLU A 43 -11.91 11.30 7.17
CA GLU A 43 -11.95 10.07 6.37
C GLU A 43 -11.68 8.85 7.25
N SER A 44 -12.39 7.74 6.99
CA SER A 44 -12.08 6.47 7.64
C SER A 44 -10.78 5.89 7.07
N TRP A 45 -10.14 5.01 7.83
CA TRP A 45 -8.96 4.28 7.36
C TRP A 45 -9.27 3.47 6.10
N GLU A 46 -10.42 2.80 6.07
CA GLU A 46 -10.86 1.96 4.97
C GLU A 46 -11.08 2.78 3.68
N ASP A 47 -11.78 3.90 3.80
CA ASP A 47 -12.03 4.78 2.66
C ASP A 47 -10.73 5.38 2.12
N ALA A 48 -9.83 5.77 3.02
CA ALA A 48 -8.52 6.29 2.63
C ALA A 48 -7.70 5.24 1.87
N ALA A 49 -7.72 3.98 2.34
CA ALA A 49 -7.01 2.90 1.67
C ALA A 49 -7.49 2.70 0.23
N VAL A 50 -8.80 2.64 0.03
CA VAL A 50 -9.40 2.46 -1.30
C VAL A 50 -9.10 3.67 -2.20
N ARG A 51 -9.24 4.88 -1.67
CA ARG A 51 -8.99 6.12 -2.41
C ARG A 51 -7.52 6.24 -2.84
N GLU A 52 -6.59 6.04 -1.89
CA GLU A 52 -5.15 6.18 -2.16
C GLU A 52 -4.67 5.13 -3.17
N VAL A 53 -5.14 3.89 -3.05
CA VAL A 53 -4.81 2.86 -4.04
C VAL A 53 -5.29 3.28 -5.42
N ARG A 54 -6.52 3.81 -5.52
CA ARG A 54 -7.05 4.27 -6.81
C ARG A 54 -6.27 5.44 -7.38
N GLU A 55 -5.90 6.41 -6.55
CA GLU A 55 -5.10 7.57 -6.99
C GLU A 55 -3.74 7.14 -7.53
N GLU A 56 -3.08 6.20 -6.87
CA GLU A 56 -1.74 5.77 -7.26
C GLU A 56 -1.72 4.72 -8.36
N THR A 57 -2.71 3.84 -8.43
CA THR A 57 -2.71 2.71 -9.37
C THR A 57 -3.73 2.83 -10.49
N GLY A 58 -4.75 3.66 -10.35
CA GLY A 58 -5.87 3.71 -11.29
C GLY A 58 -6.90 2.61 -11.09
N PHE A 59 -6.69 1.71 -10.13
CA PHE A 59 -7.61 0.59 -9.91
C PHE A 59 -8.63 0.90 -8.82
N ARG A 60 -9.89 0.58 -9.10
CA ARG A 60 -10.94 0.54 -8.10
C ARG A 60 -10.92 -0.86 -7.48
N CYS A 61 -10.77 -0.92 -6.17
CA CYS A 61 -10.54 -2.17 -5.45
C CYS A 61 -11.57 -2.41 -4.35
N ALA A 62 -11.79 -3.68 -4.03
CA ALA A 62 -12.55 -4.11 -2.87
C ALA A 62 -11.60 -4.52 -1.76
N LEU A 63 -11.91 -4.10 -0.53
CA LEU A 63 -11.16 -4.49 0.66
C LEU A 63 -11.40 -5.97 0.99
N ARG A 64 -10.30 -6.64 1.35
CA ARG A 64 -10.33 -7.99 1.92
C ARG A 64 -9.81 -7.92 3.36
N GLU A 65 -8.92 -8.81 3.81
CA GLU A 65 -8.44 -8.81 5.17
C GLU A 65 -7.55 -7.62 5.47
N GLU A 66 -7.69 -7.07 6.66
CA GLU A 66 -6.71 -6.12 7.19
C GLU A 66 -5.43 -6.87 7.55
N LEU A 67 -4.30 -6.29 7.17
CA LEU A 67 -2.97 -6.83 7.45
C LEU A 67 -2.37 -6.14 8.68
N SER A 68 -1.16 -6.53 9.08
CA SER A 68 -0.50 -5.90 10.23
C SER A 68 -0.18 -4.43 9.94
N PRO A 69 -0.45 -3.52 10.88
CA PRO A 69 -0.07 -2.12 10.69
C PRO A 69 1.45 -1.95 10.76
N VAL A 70 1.94 -0.89 10.12
CA VAL A 70 3.34 -0.47 10.18
C VAL A 70 3.41 0.82 10.98
N GLU A 71 4.24 0.85 12.02
CA GLU A 71 4.40 2.02 12.89
C GLU A 71 5.86 2.44 12.93
N TYR A 72 6.11 3.72 12.75
CA TYR A 72 7.48 4.27 12.82
C TYR A 72 7.44 5.78 13.09
N ILE A 73 8.61 6.34 13.33
CA ILE A 73 8.80 7.79 13.45
C ILE A 73 9.21 8.30 12.06
N ASP A 74 8.49 9.27 11.52
CA ASP A 74 8.79 9.81 10.20
C ASP A 74 10.04 10.74 10.24
N PRO A 75 10.56 11.15 9.06
CA PRO A 75 11.75 12.03 9.04
C PRO A 75 11.57 13.36 9.75
N LYS A 76 10.33 13.82 9.96
CA LYS A 76 10.03 15.04 10.73
C LYS A 76 9.87 14.78 12.23
N GLY A 77 10.11 13.55 12.68
CA GLY A 77 10.00 13.15 14.08
C GLY A 77 8.58 12.92 14.56
N ARG A 78 7.62 12.69 13.66
CA ARG A 78 6.23 12.45 14.03
C ARG A 78 5.95 10.96 14.06
N PRO A 79 5.17 10.48 15.06
CA PRO A 79 4.70 9.09 15.01
C PRO A 79 3.81 8.91 13.80
N LYS A 80 4.00 7.80 13.07
CA LYS A 80 3.21 7.48 11.89
C LYS A 80 2.73 6.04 11.95
N THR A 81 1.45 5.84 11.65
CA THR A 81 0.84 4.52 11.50
C THR A 81 0.33 4.40 10.07
N VAL A 82 0.65 3.28 9.43
CA VAL A 82 0.12 2.94 8.12
C VAL A 82 -0.65 1.63 8.26
N ARG A 83 -1.93 1.62 7.89
CA ARG A 83 -2.77 0.43 7.91
C ARG A 83 -2.98 -0.04 6.48
N TYR A 84 -2.86 -1.36 6.27
CA TYR A 84 -2.95 -1.98 4.94
C TYR A 84 -3.99 -3.08 4.93
N TRP A 85 -4.63 -3.24 3.76
CA TRP A 85 -5.57 -4.33 3.48
C TRP A 85 -5.14 -5.06 2.22
N ARG A 86 -5.33 -6.38 2.20
CA ARG A 86 -5.34 -7.08 0.93
C ARG A 86 -6.54 -6.61 0.13
N MET A 87 -6.39 -6.40 -1.16
CA MET A 87 -7.45 -5.88 -2.03
C MET A 87 -7.58 -6.68 -3.32
N ASP A 88 -8.82 -6.81 -3.80
CA ASP A 88 -9.13 -7.34 -5.12
C ASP A 88 -9.38 -6.19 -6.08
N VAL A 89 -8.80 -6.25 -7.27
CA VAL A 89 -9.08 -5.26 -8.32
C VAL A 89 -10.44 -5.56 -8.94
N LEU A 90 -11.31 -4.56 -8.96
CA LEU A 90 -12.64 -4.66 -9.57
C LEU A 90 -12.64 -4.16 -11.01
N ASP A 91 -12.01 -3.03 -11.26
CA ASP A 91 -11.86 -2.42 -12.58
C ASP A 91 -10.80 -1.32 -12.56
N GLY A 92 -10.62 -0.67 -13.70
CA GLY A 92 -9.66 0.40 -13.87
C GLY A 92 -8.40 -0.05 -14.60
N GLU A 93 -7.52 0.92 -14.85
CA GLU A 93 -6.23 0.65 -15.46
C GLU A 93 -5.21 1.67 -14.96
N PHE A 94 -3.94 1.26 -14.94
CA PHE A 94 -2.87 2.14 -14.49
C PHE A 94 -2.55 3.20 -15.56
N ALA A 95 -2.37 4.43 -15.08
CA ALA A 95 -1.75 5.51 -15.86
C ALA A 95 -0.73 6.22 -14.95
N PRO A 96 0.45 6.58 -15.48
CA PRO A 96 1.41 7.36 -14.69
C PRO A 96 0.79 8.65 -14.16
N ASN A 97 1.19 9.01 -12.94
CA ASN A 97 0.67 10.19 -12.25
C ASN A 97 1.81 10.89 -11.50
N ASP A 98 1.49 11.96 -10.76
CA ASP A 98 2.50 12.78 -10.09
C ASP A 98 3.30 12.02 -9.03
N GLU A 99 2.74 10.95 -8.46
CA GLU A 99 3.38 10.20 -7.38
C GLU A 99 4.01 8.89 -7.87
N VAL A 100 3.43 8.28 -8.90
CA VAL A 100 3.80 6.95 -9.39
C VAL A 100 3.99 6.98 -10.90
N ASP A 101 5.18 6.65 -11.36
CA ASP A 101 5.51 6.63 -12.79
C ASP A 101 5.42 5.24 -13.43
N GLU A 102 5.49 4.18 -12.62
CA GLU A 102 5.48 2.81 -13.12
C GLU A 102 4.76 1.90 -12.14
N LEU A 103 4.03 0.90 -12.67
CA LEU A 103 3.41 -0.15 -11.89
C LEU A 103 3.80 -1.49 -12.50
N ARG A 104 4.13 -2.47 -11.66
CA ARG A 104 4.44 -3.84 -12.08
C ARG A 104 3.59 -4.84 -11.34
N TRP A 105 3.04 -5.79 -12.06
CA TRP A 105 2.45 -6.99 -11.50
C TRP A 105 3.52 -8.08 -11.48
N LEU A 106 3.93 -8.51 -10.30
CA LEU A 106 5.03 -9.46 -10.14
C LEU A 106 4.59 -10.68 -9.34
N ALA A 107 5.07 -11.85 -9.74
CA ALA A 107 4.95 -13.06 -8.93
C ALA A 107 5.68 -12.85 -7.60
N LEU A 108 5.33 -13.64 -6.58
CA LEU A 108 5.79 -13.44 -5.20
C LEU A 108 7.31 -13.24 -5.10
N ASP A 109 8.10 -14.15 -5.65
CA ASP A 109 9.57 -14.07 -5.51
C ASP A 109 10.14 -12.81 -6.16
N ASP A 110 9.62 -12.43 -7.33
CA ASP A 110 10.04 -11.22 -8.03
C ASP A 110 9.60 -9.96 -7.28
N ALA A 111 8.40 -9.98 -6.70
CA ALA A 111 7.90 -8.86 -5.88
C ALA A 111 8.80 -8.66 -4.65
N LEU A 112 9.14 -9.73 -3.95
CA LEU A 112 10.02 -9.65 -2.78
C LEU A 112 11.41 -9.12 -3.13
N ALA A 113 11.94 -9.52 -4.29
CA ALA A 113 13.24 -9.03 -4.77
C ALA A 113 13.19 -7.56 -5.19
N CYS A 114 12.07 -7.11 -5.74
CA CYS A 114 11.89 -5.75 -6.25
C CYS A 114 11.64 -4.72 -5.14
N LEU A 115 10.88 -5.08 -4.11
CA LEU A 115 10.50 -4.17 -3.03
C LEU A 115 11.70 -3.57 -2.31
N THR A 116 11.62 -2.30 -2.00
CA THR A 116 12.69 -1.56 -1.31
C THR A 116 12.68 -1.81 0.20
N TYR A 117 11.50 -1.97 0.82
CA TYR A 117 11.35 -1.99 2.27
C TYR A 117 10.96 -3.36 2.81
N ASP A 118 11.60 -3.76 3.92
CA ASP A 118 11.31 -5.06 4.56
C ASP A 118 9.87 -5.18 5.06
N HIS A 119 9.31 -4.09 5.61
CA HIS A 119 7.92 -4.13 6.07
C HIS A 119 6.93 -4.39 4.94
N ASP A 120 7.22 -3.90 3.73
CA ASP A 120 6.39 -4.18 2.54
C ASP A 120 6.50 -5.65 2.13
N ARG A 121 7.68 -6.25 2.25
CA ARG A 121 7.89 -7.68 1.98
C ARG A 121 7.04 -8.54 2.90
N GLU A 122 7.01 -8.22 4.19
CA GLU A 122 6.20 -8.95 5.17
C GLU A 122 4.71 -8.84 4.86
N LEU A 123 4.24 -7.65 4.48
CA LEU A 123 2.85 -7.44 4.10
C LEU A 123 2.46 -8.23 2.85
N VAL A 124 3.34 -8.28 1.86
CA VAL A 124 3.12 -9.07 0.64
C VAL A 124 3.00 -10.56 0.97
N LEU A 125 3.88 -11.07 1.83
CA LEU A 125 3.81 -12.47 2.28
C LEU A 125 2.48 -12.79 2.96
N MET A 126 2.00 -11.91 3.84
CA MET A 126 0.70 -12.07 4.50
C MET A 126 -0.44 -12.08 3.48
N ALA A 127 -0.44 -11.10 2.56
CA ALA A 127 -1.51 -10.95 1.59
C ALA A 127 -1.59 -12.15 0.64
N VAL A 128 -0.47 -12.63 0.15
CA VAL A 128 -0.42 -13.79 -0.75
C VAL A 128 -0.89 -15.05 -0.02
N ARG A 129 -0.53 -15.21 1.25
CA ARG A 129 -1.01 -16.32 2.08
C ARG A 129 -2.53 -16.30 2.23
N HIS A 130 -3.11 -15.13 2.56
CA HIS A 130 -4.55 -14.97 2.66
C HIS A 130 -5.25 -15.26 1.32
N ALA A 131 -4.70 -14.78 0.22
CA ALA A 131 -5.26 -15.03 -1.10
C ALA A 131 -5.28 -16.53 -1.45
N ALA A 132 -4.25 -17.27 -1.06
CA ALA A 132 -4.18 -18.73 -1.26
C ALA A 132 -5.24 -19.46 -0.43
N GLU A 133 -5.56 -18.97 0.76
CA GLU A 133 -6.57 -19.56 1.64
C GLU A 133 -7.99 -19.34 1.11
N ASP A 134 -8.24 -18.28 0.37
CA ASP A 134 -9.53 -17.98 -0.24
C ASP A 134 -9.86 -18.89 -1.43
N GLY A 135 -8.85 -19.42 -2.05
CA GLY A 135 -9.01 -20.28 -3.21
C GLY A 135 -9.07 -21.74 -2.87
#